data_c6a1f9cca93f6a4e60f9468d76d836e4
#
_entry.id   c6a1f9cca93f6a4e60f9468d76d836e4
#
_cell.length_a   1.000
_cell.length_b   1.000
_cell.length_c   1.000
_cell.angle_alpha   90.00
_cell.angle_beta   90.00
_cell.angle_gamma   90.00
#
_symmetry.space_group_name_H-M   'P 1'
#
loop_
_entity.id
_entity.type
_entity.pdbx_description
1 polymer ?
#
loop_
_entity_poly.entity_id
_entity_poly.type
_entity_poly.pdbx_seq_one_letter_code
_entity_poly.pdbx_strand_id
1 'polypeptide(L)'
;MESKQKRTALVTGGSSGIGRCTVAALSKAGYIVYEFSRRDVPVEGVKHMCVDVTDEASVQEAVGQILLERGSIEILVNLSLI
;
A
#
# COMPACT_ATOMS: atom_id res chain seq x y z
N MET A 1 21.74 -19.92 0.85
CA MET A 1 20.42 -19.72 1.03
C MET A 1 19.88 -18.74 0.05
N GLU A 2 18.76 -18.92 -0.34
CA GLU A 2 18.25 -18.01 -1.32
C GLU A 2 17.50 -16.91 -0.65
N SER A 3 17.51 -15.78 -1.23
CA SER A 3 16.74 -14.71 -0.71
C SER A 3 15.34 -14.78 -1.30
N LYS A 4 14.36 -14.70 -0.47
CA LYS A 4 13.02 -14.68 -0.92
C LYS A 4 12.62 -13.26 -1.23
N GLN A 5 11.99 -13.09 -2.35
CA GLN A 5 11.38 -11.81 -2.62
C GLN A 5 10.22 -11.63 -1.68
N LYS A 6 10.17 -10.47 -1.07
CA LYS A 6 9.04 -10.14 -0.23
C LYS A 6 7.81 -9.89 -1.09
N ARG A 7 6.67 -10.27 -0.56
CA ARG A 7 5.40 -10.01 -1.23
C ARG A 7 4.98 -8.58 -1.03
N THR A 8 4.24 -8.08 -1.98
CA THR A 8 3.78 -6.70 -1.99
C THR A 8 2.33 -6.63 -1.58
N ALA A 9 2.04 -5.74 -0.67
CA ALA A 9 0.67 -5.48 -0.23
C ALA A 9 0.33 -4.03 -0.51
N LEU A 10 -0.90 -3.79 -0.95
CA LEU A 10 -1.39 -2.45 -1.19
C LEU A 10 -2.64 -2.25 -0.33
N VAL A 11 -2.63 -1.19 0.46
CA VAL A 11 -3.74 -0.87 1.34
C VAL A 11 -4.24 0.52 0.99
N THR A 12 -5.55 0.64 0.75
CA THR A 12 -6.15 1.96 0.57
C THR A 12 -6.84 2.34 1.87
N GLY A 13 -6.74 3.62 2.23
CA GLY A 13 -7.32 4.08 3.48
C GLY A 13 -6.50 3.72 4.71
N GLY A 14 -5.20 3.51 4.53
CA GLY A 14 -4.33 3.07 5.62
C GLY A 14 -3.92 4.16 6.58
N SER A 15 -4.42 5.38 6.40
CA SER A 15 -4.01 6.50 7.24
C SER A 15 -4.88 6.69 8.47
N SER A 16 -5.96 5.92 8.62
CA SER A 16 -6.85 6.06 9.77
C SER A 16 -6.88 4.77 10.58
N GLY A 17 -7.42 4.84 11.77
CA GLY A 17 -7.51 3.80 12.77
C GLY A 17 -7.23 2.36 12.32
N ILE A 18 -8.26 1.72 11.77
CA ILE A 18 -8.14 0.32 11.34
C ILE A 18 -7.08 0.18 10.25
N GLY A 19 -7.03 1.17 9.36
CA GLY A 19 -6.04 1.13 8.28
C GLY A 19 -4.62 1.16 8.79
N ARG A 20 -4.34 1.99 9.78
CA ARG A 20 -2.98 2.06 10.36
C ARG A 20 -2.61 0.74 11.00
N CYS A 21 -3.54 0.11 11.69
CA CYS A 21 -3.28 -1.20 12.27
C CYS A 21 -3.04 -2.24 11.20
N THR A 22 -3.77 -2.17 10.11
CA THR A 22 -3.63 -3.12 9.02
C THR A 22 -2.26 -3.00 8.35
N VAL A 23 -1.83 -1.77 8.02
CA VAL A 23 -0.54 -1.59 7.36
C VAL A 23 0.60 -1.99 8.30
N ALA A 24 0.46 -1.69 9.58
CA ALA A 24 1.48 -2.06 10.55
C ALA A 24 1.60 -3.59 10.66
N ALA A 25 0.45 -4.27 10.70
CA ALA A 25 0.45 -5.72 10.80
C ALA A 25 1.08 -6.38 9.57
N LEU A 26 0.75 -5.87 8.38
CA LEU A 26 1.32 -6.41 7.15
C LEU A 26 2.82 -6.16 7.08
N SER A 27 3.25 -4.98 7.47
CA SER A 27 4.67 -4.66 7.49
C SER A 27 5.42 -5.57 8.44
N LYS A 28 4.84 -5.81 9.61
CA LYS A 28 5.44 -6.68 10.61
C LYS A 28 5.51 -8.11 10.14
N ALA A 29 4.55 -8.51 9.32
CA ALA A 29 4.53 -9.87 8.77
C ALA A 29 5.52 -10.04 7.61
N GLY A 30 6.21 -9.00 7.21
CA GLY A 30 7.26 -9.11 6.21
C GLY A 30 6.87 -8.66 4.82
N TYR A 31 5.68 -8.09 4.65
CA TYR A 31 5.28 -7.57 3.35
C TYR A 31 5.93 -6.23 3.09
N ILE A 32 6.14 -5.93 1.81
CA ILE A 32 6.44 -4.58 1.38
C ILE A 32 5.09 -3.91 1.21
N VAL A 33 4.79 -2.92 2.04
CA VAL A 33 3.45 -2.35 2.09
C VAL A 33 3.44 -0.97 1.45
N TYR A 34 2.51 -0.77 0.52
CA TYR A 34 2.21 0.53 -0.05
C TYR A 34 0.85 0.94 0.48
N GLU A 35 0.67 2.22 0.69
CA GLU A 35 -0.58 2.75 1.24
C GLU A 35 -1.01 3.95 0.42
N PHE A 36 -2.27 3.94 0.00
CA PHE A 36 -2.86 5.05 -0.76
C PHE A 36 -3.80 5.83 0.14
N SER A 37 -3.58 7.11 0.27
CA SER A 37 -4.52 8.01 0.90
C SER A 37 -4.15 9.43 0.48
N ARG A 38 -5.07 10.36 0.72
CA ARG A 38 -4.81 11.74 0.38
C ARG A 38 -4.02 12.47 1.45
N ARG A 39 -3.92 11.88 2.63
CA ARG A 39 -3.17 12.48 3.72
C ARG A 39 -1.77 11.91 3.75
N ASP A 40 -0.83 12.78 4.05
CA ASP A 40 0.54 12.34 4.23
C ASP A 40 0.72 11.99 5.71
N VAL A 41 0.34 10.78 6.06
CA VAL A 41 0.45 10.30 7.43
C VAL A 41 1.44 9.15 7.43
N PRO A 42 2.70 9.44 7.77
CA PRO A 42 3.72 8.41 7.69
C PRO A 42 3.50 7.31 8.72
N VAL A 43 3.68 6.09 8.28
CA VAL A 43 3.71 4.93 9.16
C VAL A 43 5.04 4.24 8.88
N GLU A 44 5.77 3.94 9.94
CA GLU A 44 7.09 3.36 9.79
C GLU A 44 7.00 2.04 9.03
N GLY A 45 7.88 1.88 8.05
CA GLY A 45 7.93 0.65 7.27
C GLY A 45 6.90 0.56 6.16
N VAL A 46 6.14 1.63 5.93
CA VAL A 46 5.10 1.65 4.92
C VAL A 46 5.40 2.74 3.91
N LYS A 47 5.27 2.42 2.63
CA LYS A 47 5.49 3.39 1.57
C LYS A 47 4.16 4.07 1.26
N HIS A 48 4.04 5.30 1.69
CA HIS A 48 2.84 6.09 1.46
C HIS A 48 2.89 6.72 0.07
N MET A 49 1.75 6.68 -0.62
CA MET A 49 1.58 7.38 -1.88
C MET A 49 0.32 8.23 -1.78
N CYS A 50 0.46 9.50 -2.13
CA CYS A 50 -0.67 10.42 -2.06
C CYS A 50 -1.54 10.20 -3.29
N VAL A 51 -2.63 9.46 -3.11
CA VAL A 51 -3.50 9.04 -4.20
C VAL A 51 -4.93 9.29 -3.80
N ASP A 52 -5.68 9.91 -4.72
CA ASP A 52 -7.13 10.05 -4.56
C ASP A 52 -7.77 8.82 -5.18
N VAL A 53 -8.30 7.92 -4.34
CA VAL A 53 -8.85 6.66 -4.82
C VAL A 53 -10.13 6.84 -5.64
N THR A 54 -10.70 8.05 -5.64
CA THR A 54 -11.85 8.33 -6.49
C THR A 54 -11.42 8.80 -7.88
N ASP A 55 -10.14 9.02 -8.11
CA ASP A 55 -9.61 9.45 -9.39
C ASP A 55 -8.92 8.26 -10.04
N GLU A 56 -9.58 7.69 -11.04
CA GLU A 56 -9.10 6.47 -11.68
C GLU A 56 -7.70 6.63 -12.27
N ALA A 57 -7.44 7.78 -12.89
CA ALA A 57 -6.13 8.01 -13.48
C ALA A 57 -5.03 8.03 -12.43
N SER A 58 -5.31 8.63 -11.28
CA SER A 58 -4.36 8.67 -10.17
C SER A 58 -4.05 7.26 -9.66
N VAL A 59 -5.09 6.45 -9.53
CA VAL A 59 -4.93 5.07 -9.07
C VAL A 59 -4.12 4.26 -10.06
N GLN A 60 -4.44 4.38 -11.34
CA GLN A 60 -3.75 3.61 -12.37
C GLN A 60 -2.27 3.96 -12.43
N GLU A 61 -1.96 5.24 -12.32
CA GLU A 61 -0.59 5.69 -12.35
C GLU A 61 0.19 5.13 -11.16
N ALA A 62 -0.40 5.20 -9.98
CA ALA A 62 0.27 4.72 -8.77
C ALA A 62 0.46 3.21 -8.79
N VAL A 63 -0.56 2.48 -9.21
CA VAL A 63 -0.46 1.02 -9.32
C VAL A 63 0.61 0.65 -10.34
N GLY A 64 0.65 1.35 -11.48
CA GLY A 64 1.67 1.11 -12.48
C GLY A 64 3.08 1.29 -11.92
N GLN A 65 3.26 2.30 -11.09
CA GLN A 65 4.56 2.56 -10.48
C GLN A 65 4.95 1.44 -9.53
N ILE A 66 3.99 0.93 -8.74
CA ILE A 66 4.26 -0.19 -7.85
C ILE A 66 4.67 -1.42 -8.64
N LEU A 67 3.96 -1.68 -9.74
CA LEU A 67 4.26 -2.85 -10.56
C LEU A 67 5.64 -2.74 -11.21
N LEU A 68 6.06 -1.53 -11.57
CA LEU A 68 7.40 -1.34 -12.08
C LEU A 68 8.46 -1.62 -11.02
N GLU A 69 8.20 -1.24 -9.79
CA GLU A 69 9.16 -1.42 -8.70
C GLU A 69 9.17 -2.85 -8.18
N ARG A 70 8.00 -3.47 -8.08
CA ARG A 70 7.87 -4.74 -7.39
C ARG A 70 7.56 -5.91 -8.29
N GLY A 71 6.95 -5.68 -9.43
CA GLY A 71 6.58 -6.74 -10.34
C GLY A 71 5.18 -7.29 -10.13
N SER A 72 4.66 -7.24 -8.92
CA SER A 72 3.33 -7.77 -8.64
C SER A 72 2.79 -7.20 -7.35
N ILE A 73 1.49 -7.35 -7.16
CA ILE A 73 0.80 -7.00 -5.91
C ILE A 73 0.04 -8.25 -5.49
N GLU A 74 0.45 -8.85 -4.37
CA GLU A 74 -0.16 -10.10 -3.92
C GLU A 74 -1.38 -9.90 -3.05
N ILE A 75 -1.44 -8.77 -2.33
CA ILE A 75 -2.55 -8.51 -1.42
C ILE A 75 -3.05 -7.10 -1.65
N LEU A 76 -4.36 -6.96 -1.75
CA LEU A 76 -5.00 -5.65 -1.81
C LEU A 76 -6.05 -5.58 -0.72
N VAL A 77 -5.92 -4.59 0.14
CA VAL A 77 -6.91 -4.33 1.19
C VAL A 77 -7.50 -2.95 0.93
N ASN A 78 -8.78 -2.91 0.62
CA ASN A 78 -9.45 -1.66 0.31
C ASN A 78 -10.30 -1.23 1.50
N LEU A 79 -9.82 -0.24 2.25
CA LEU A 79 -10.52 0.29 3.40
C LEU A 79 -11.10 1.66 3.13
N SER A 80 -11.01 2.12 1.89
CA SER A 80 -11.57 3.40 1.51
C SER A 80 -13.03 3.25 1.16
N LEU A 81 -13.82 4.24 1.52
CA LEU A 81 -15.19 4.33 1.05
C LEU A 81 -15.17 5.01 -0.29
N ILE A 82 -15.68 4.33 -1.28
CA ILE A 82 -15.70 4.86 -2.64
C ILE A 82 -17.13 5.04 -3.09
#